data_328b6b48d645d05ceb9257ff6807b421
#
_entry.id   328b6b48d645d05ceb9257ff6807b421
#
_cell.length_a   1.000
_cell.length_b   1.000
_cell.length_c   1.000
_cell.angle_alpha   90.00
_cell.angle_beta   90.00
_cell.angle_gamma   90.00
#
_symmetry.space_group_name_H-M   'P 1'
#
loop_
_entity.id
_entity.type
_entity.pdbx_description
1 polymer ?
#
loop_
_entity_poly.entity_id
_entity_poly.type
_entity_poly.pdbx_seq_one_letter_code
_entity_poly.pdbx_strand_id
1 'polypeptide(L)'
;QSYSAMLETLQPGQTWNQFGFLKCITTSNKQKEHIEGVMRNQSFDIIEPYISDTFKKSEKPPMPIIGIHTREHLDTVNLIKTFYLRFPQFRWFTFRDLRGLTHDEFAQAISECFLTVWVDRQSGYGTFPLESMKSGVPVIGIVPDLVPSWMNENNGIWIKDQILLPELIADWSQNWLEDNISQEIIAKMDETVEKLPTKESFEKQ
;
A
#
# COMPACT_ATOMS: atom_id res chain seq x y z
N GLN A 1 -6.00 -11.06 2.59
CA GLN A 1 -5.06 -9.96 2.81
C GLN A 1 -5.64 -8.85 3.72
N SER A 2 -6.95 -8.68 3.74
CA SER A 2 -7.62 -7.82 4.73
C SER A 2 -8.01 -8.67 5.93
N TYR A 3 -7.55 -8.29 7.11
CA TYR A 3 -7.87 -9.01 8.34
C TYR A 3 -9.36 -8.87 8.73
N SER A 4 -10.05 -7.81 8.31
CA SER A 4 -11.47 -7.60 8.59
C SER A 4 -12.37 -8.55 7.80
N ALA A 5 -12.09 -8.78 6.52
CA ALA A 5 -12.86 -9.68 5.67
C ALA A 5 -12.81 -11.15 6.12
N MET A 6 -11.85 -11.49 6.94
CA MET A 6 -11.63 -12.83 7.45
C MET A 6 -12.80 -13.36 8.31
N LEU A 7 -13.50 -12.46 8.96
CA LEU A 7 -14.64 -12.82 9.83
C LEU A 7 -16.00 -12.71 9.14
N GLU A 8 -16.08 -12.07 7.97
CA GLU A 8 -17.34 -11.78 7.26
C GLU A 8 -18.16 -13.03 6.90
N THR A 9 -17.46 -14.13 6.63
CA THR A 9 -18.11 -15.39 6.21
C THR A 9 -18.52 -16.28 7.40
N LEU A 10 -18.08 -15.96 8.62
CA LEU A 10 -18.36 -16.74 9.80
C LEU A 10 -19.65 -16.28 10.49
N GLN A 11 -20.48 -17.24 10.91
CA GLN A 11 -21.62 -16.96 11.78
C GLN A 11 -21.13 -16.62 13.19
N PRO A 12 -21.89 -15.86 14.01
CA PRO A 12 -21.54 -15.59 15.39
C PRO A 12 -21.21 -16.86 16.18
N GLY A 13 -20.04 -16.91 16.79
CA GLY A 13 -19.54 -18.06 17.53
C GLY A 13 -18.88 -19.17 16.72
N GLN A 14 -18.84 -19.05 15.40
CA GLN A 14 -18.08 -19.96 14.55
C GLN A 14 -16.59 -19.59 14.51
N THR A 15 -15.76 -20.61 14.35
CA THR A 15 -14.31 -20.48 14.10
C THR A 15 -13.90 -21.34 12.91
N TRP A 16 -12.79 -21.03 12.28
CA TRP A 16 -12.32 -21.77 11.11
C TRP A 16 -11.93 -23.21 11.40
N ASN A 17 -11.61 -23.54 12.67
CA ASN A 17 -11.36 -24.91 13.10
C ASN A 17 -12.53 -25.87 12.78
N GLN A 18 -13.75 -25.33 12.75
CA GLN A 18 -14.96 -26.13 12.47
C GLN A 18 -15.07 -26.57 11.00
N PHE A 19 -14.24 -26.01 10.10
CA PHE A 19 -14.26 -26.29 8.66
C PHE A 19 -13.19 -27.31 8.24
N GLY A 20 -12.40 -27.85 9.18
CA GLY A 20 -11.41 -28.88 8.89
C GLY A 20 -10.21 -28.43 8.07
N PHE A 21 -9.83 -27.15 8.12
CA PHE A 21 -8.62 -26.64 7.47
C PHE A 21 -7.38 -27.30 8.07
N LEU A 22 -6.49 -27.77 7.19
CA LEU A 22 -5.23 -28.40 7.60
C LEU A 22 -4.21 -27.36 8.10
N LYS A 23 -4.20 -26.18 7.47
CA LYS A 23 -3.30 -25.08 7.79
C LYS A 23 -3.98 -23.74 7.54
N CYS A 24 -3.64 -22.75 8.36
CA CYS A 24 -4.01 -21.37 8.14
C CYS A 24 -2.73 -20.54 7.95
N ILE A 25 -2.76 -19.61 7.02
CA ILE A 25 -1.60 -18.79 6.63
C ILE A 25 -1.96 -17.34 6.82
N THR A 26 -1.00 -16.57 7.32
CA THR A 26 -1.08 -15.11 7.42
C THR A 26 0.19 -14.47 6.84
N THR A 27 0.15 -13.18 6.61
CA THR A 27 1.24 -12.46 5.93
C THR A 27 2.21 -11.75 6.87
N SER A 28 1.91 -11.68 8.18
CA SER A 28 2.77 -11.01 9.16
C SER A 28 2.54 -11.51 10.57
N ASN A 29 3.55 -11.30 11.45
CA ASN A 29 3.42 -11.60 12.89
C ASN A 29 2.28 -10.83 13.55
N LYS A 30 2.14 -9.53 13.28
CA LYS A 30 1.07 -8.71 13.87
C LYS A 30 -0.32 -9.19 13.45
N GLN A 31 -0.46 -9.59 12.19
CA GLN A 31 -1.72 -10.16 11.70
C GLN A 31 -1.99 -11.51 12.37
N LYS A 32 -0.96 -12.36 12.53
CA LYS A 32 -1.05 -13.62 13.26
C LYS A 32 -1.54 -13.41 14.70
N GLU A 33 -0.87 -12.54 15.46
CA GLU A 33 -1.22 -12.23 16.84
C GLU A 33 -2.66 -11.71 16.96
N HIS A 34 -3.07 -10.82 16.05
CA HIS A 34 -4.45 -10.29 16.04
C HIS A 34 -5.46 -11.41 15.81
N ILE A 35 -5.23 -12.27 14.82
CA ILE A 35 -6.16 -13.35 14.48
C ILE A 35 -6.22 -14.43 15.56
N GLU A 36 -5.07 -14.84 16.10
CA GLU A 36 -4.99 -15.81 17.21
C GLU A 36 -5.66 -15.27 18.48
N GLY A 37 -5.63 -13.95 18.69
CA GLY A 37 -6.37 -13.29 19.77
C GLY A 37 -7.89 -13.39 19.62
N VAL A 38 -8.39 -13.36 18.39
CA VAL A 38 -9.81 -13.48 18.05
C VAL A 38 -10.24 -14.94 17.95
N MET A 39 -9.43 -15.78 17.28
CA MET A 39 -9.69 -17.20 17.04
C MET A 39 -8.80 -18.07 17.92
N ARG A 40 -9.19 -18.23 19.18
CA ARG A 40 -8.48 -19.12 20.10
C ARG A 40 -8.43 -20.54 19.57
N ASN A 41 -7.29 -21.22 19.73
CA ASN A 41 -7.01 -22.58 19.28
C ASN A 41 -6.81 -22.76 17.75
N GLN A 42 -6.60 -21.67 17.02
CA GLN A 42 -6.15 -21.72 15.62
C GLN A 42 -4.71 -21.25 15.55
N SER A 43 -3.83 -22.03 14.96
CA SER A 43 -2.45 -21.62 14.67
C SER A 43 -2.30 -21.14 13.23
N PHE A 44 -1.40 -20.19 13.00
CA PHE A 44 -1.12 -19.65 11.67
C PHE A 44 0.38 -19.73 11.37
N ASP A 45 0.69 -20.21 10.18
CA ASP A 45 2.01 -20.07 9.59
C ASP A 45 2.12 -18.67 8.93
N ILE A 46 3.31 -18.12 8.92
CA ILE A 46 3.56 -16.81 8.29
C ILE A 46 4.24 -17.04 6.96
N ILE A 47 3.62 -16.50 5.90
CA ILE A 47 4.21 -16.46 4.57
C ILE A 47 4.17 -15.00 4.12
N GLU A 48 5.32 -14.32 4.18
CA GLU A 48 5.44 -12.95 3.70
C GLU A 48 5.41 -12.95 2.16
N PRO A 49 4.50 -12.18 1.52
CA PRO A 49 4.42 -12.12 0.08
C PRO A 49 5.67 -11.47 -0.51
N TYR A 50 6.17 -12.00 -1.63
CA TYR A 50 7.15 -11.30 -2.42
C TYR A 50 6.47 -10.31 -3.38
N ILE A 51 7.19 -9.27 -3.76
CA ILE A 51 6.72 -8.30 -4.75
C ILE A 51 7.31 -8.67 -6.12
N SER A 52 6.44 -8.84 -7.11
CA SER A 52 6.82 -9.29 -8.46
C SER A 52 7.90 -8.39 -9.11
N ASP A 53 8.77 -8.99 -9.93
CA ASP A 53 9.79 -8.28 -10.70
C ASP A 53 9.21 -7.52 -11.90
N THR A 54 7.91 -7.64 -12.15
CA THR A 54 7.16 -6.76 -13.06
C THR A 54 7.19 -5.31 -12.57
N PHE A 55 7.20 -5.10 -11.23
CA PHE A 55 7.40 -3.79 -10.61
C PHE A 55 8.88 -3.45 -10.61
N LYS A 56 9.27 -2.46 -11.39
CA LYS A 56 10.65 -1.99 -11.53
C LYS A 56 10.70 -0.51 -11.85
N LYS A 57 11.80 0.12 -11.50
CA LYS A 57 12.04 1.53 -11.80
C LYS A 57 11.97 1.77 -13.32
N SER A 58 11.26 2.83 -13.72
CA SER A 58 11.16 3.27 -15.10
C SER A 58 12.45 3.97 -15.52
N GLU A 59 12.88 3.75 -16.75
CA GLU A 59 13.96 4.53 -17.38
C GLU A 59 13.48 5.90 -17.88
N LYS A 60 12.15 6.07 -17.99
CA LYS A 60 11.52 7.33 -18.39
C LYS A 60 11.25 8.21 -17.17
N PRO A 61 11.34 9.53 -17.31
CA PRO A 61 10.95 10.43 -16.26
C PRO A 61 9.46 10.24 -15.92
N PRO A 62 9.06 10.39 -14.65
CA PRO A 62 7.67 10.27 -14.24
C PRO A 62 6.83 11.40 -14.86
N MET A 63 5.58 11.08 -15.15
CA MET A 63 4.59 12.06 -15.62
C MET A 63 3.92 12.77 -14.43
N PRO A 64 3.26 13.92 -14.64
CA PRO A 64 2.49 14.62 -13.61
C PRO A 64 1.20 13.84 -13.27
N ILE A 65 1.34 12.58 -12.90
CA ILE A 65 0.27 11.64 -12.56
C ILE A 65 0.43 11.21 -11.13
N ILE A 66 -0.66 11.32 -10.36
CA ILE A 66 -0.79 10.81 -9.00
C ILE A 66 -1.61 9.54 -9.07
N GLY A 67 -0.99 8.40 -8.80
CA GLY A 67 -1.68 7.11 -8.71
C GLY A 67 -2.44 7.00 -7.40
N ILE A 68 -3.71 6.59 -7.42
CA ILE A 68 -4.50 6.38 -6.20
C ILE A 68 -4.92 4.93 -6.10
N HIS A 69 -4.69 4.35 -4.92
CA HIS A 69 -5.24 3.07 -4.53
C HIS A 69 -5.96 3.21 -3.19
N THR A 70 -7.29 3.13 -3.23
CA THR A 70 -8.16 3.18 -2.04
C THR A 70 -8.98 1.90 -1.98
N ARG A 71 -9.40 1.52 -0.78
CA ARG A 71 -10.37 0.43 -0.63
C ARG A 71 -11.74 0.85 -1.15
N GLU A 72 -12.20 2.04 -0.77
CA GLU A 72 -13.52 2.56 -1.11
C GLU A 72 -13.45 3.61 -2.23
N HIS A 73 -14.32 3.47 -3.23
CA HIS A 73 -14.37 4.43 -4.34
C HIS A 73 -14.68 5.86 -3.87
N LEU A 74 -15.50 6.00 -2.84
CA LEU A 74 -15.89 7.31 -2.32
C LEU A 74 -14.69 8.06 -1.75
N ASP A 75 -13.73 7.37 -1.14
CA ASP A 75 -12.49 7.99 -0.66
C ASP A 75 -11.69 8.59 -1.80
N THR A 76 -11.56 7.88 -2.93
CA THR A 76 -10.90 8.40 -4.14
C THR A 76 -11.58 9.68 -4.64
N VAL A 77 -12.90 9.65 -4.79
CA VAL A 77 -13.67 10.80 -5.31
C VAL A 77 -13.56 12.00 -4.39
N ASN A 78 -13.68 11.78 -3.07
CA ASN A 78 -13.61 12.86 -2.08
C ASN A 78 -12.21 13.47 -2.04
N LEU A 79 -11.16 12.66 -2.08
CA LEU A 79 -9.78 13.12 -2.08
C LEU A 79 -9.50 14.00 -3.31
N ILE A 80 -9.82 13.53 -4.51
CA ILE A 80 -9.60 14.25 -5.76
C ILE A 80 -10.35 15.60 -5.77
N LYS A 81 -11.63 15.59 -5.39
CA LYS A 81 -12.44 16.80 -5.34
C LYS A 81 -11.89 17.80 -4.33
N THR A 82 -11.54 17.34 -3.13
CA THR A 82 -10.99 18.20 -2.08
C THR A 82 -9.66 18.80 -2.51
N PHE A 83 -8.78 17.99 -3.11
CA PHE A 83 -7.51 18.47 -3.61
C PHE A 83 -7.66 19.59 -4.64
N TYR A 84 -8.46 19.39 -5.69
CA TYR A 84 -8.65 20.41 -6.73
C TYR A 84 -9.39 21.67 -6.25
N LEU A 85 -10.25 21.54 -5.23
CA LEU A 85 -10.91 22.70 -4.62
C LEU A 85 -9.94 23.54 -3.79
N ARG A 86 -9.06 22.88 -3.02
CA ARG A 86 -8.12 23.57 -2.12
C ARG A 86 -6.87 24.06 -2.83
N PHE A 87 -6.43 23.36 -3.87
CA PHE A 87 -5.18 23.61 -4.61
C PHE A 87 -5.44 23.74 -6.11
N PRO A 88 -6.17 24.80 -6.56
CA PRO A 88 -6.54 24.96 -7.96
C PRO A 88 -5.35 25.15 -8.91
N GLN A 89 -4.18 25.58 -8.41
CA GLN A 89 -2.94 25.70 -9.17
C GLN A 89 -2.43 24.35 -9.69
N PHE A 90 -2.84 23.23 -9.07
CA PHE A 90 -2.45 21.89 -9.46
C PHE A 90 -3.49 21.15 -10.32
N ARG A 91 -4.47 21.84 -10.90
CA ARG A 91 -5.51 21.20 -11.74
C ARG A 91 -5.00 20.49 -12.97
N TRP A 92 -3.78 20.76 -13.36
CA TRP A 92 -3.13 20.09 -14.49
C TRP A 92 -2.47 18.75 -14.14
N PHE A 93 -2.31 18.40 -12.85
CA PHE A 93 -1.99 17.05 -12.43
C PHE A 93 -3.17 16.12 -12.69
N THR A 94 -2.88 14.91 -13.11
CA THR A 94 -3.90 13.89 -13.35
C THR A 94 -3.89 12.89 -12.20
N PHE A 95 -5.07 12.65 -11.61
CA PHE A 95 -5.24 11.52 -10.71
C PHE A 95 -5.63 10.28 -11.50
N ARG A 96 -4.95 9.17 -11.26
CA ARG A 96 -5.23 7.86 -11.88
C ARG A 96 -5.69 6.88 -10.82
N ASP A 97 -6.95 6.43 -10.94
CA ASP A 97 -7.45 5.32 -10.13
C ASP A 97 -6.81 4.01 -10.62
N LEU A 98 -6.10 3.34 -9.72
CA LEU A 98 -5.33 2.13 -10.04
C LEU A 98 -6.10 0.84 -9.83
N ARG A 99 -7.41 0.92 -9.54
CA ARG A 99 -8.25 -0.27 -9.34
C ARG A 99 -8.69 -0.87 -10.66
N GLY A 100 -8.89 -2.20 -10.67
CA GLY A 100 -9.46 -2.93 -11.81
C GLY A 100 -8.51 -3.14 -12.98
N LEU A 101 -7.23 -2.81 -12.84
CA LEU A 101 -6.19 -3.08 -13.81
C LEU A 101 -5.69 -4.53 -13.71
N THR A 102 -5.25 -5.09 -14.81
CA THR A 102 -4.46 -6.32 -14.80
C THR A 102 -3.10 -6.07 -14.11
N HIS A 103 -2.39 -7.11 -13.72
CA HIS A 103 -1.10 -7.00 -13.04
C HIS A 103 -0.07 -6.18 -13.83
N ASP A 104 0.03 -6.41 -15.14
CA ASP A 104 0.99 -5.71 -16.00
C ASP A 104 0.58 -4.25 -16.25
N GLU A 105 -0.72 -4.00 -16.49
CA GLU A 105 -1.25 -2.63 -16.59
C GLU A 105 -1.05 -1.84 -15.30
N PHE A 106 -1.21 -2.50 -14.15
CA PHE A 106 -1.03 -1.90 -12.85
C PHE A 106 0.43 -1.51 -12.60
N ALA A 107 1.38 -2.40 -12.90
CA ALA A 107 2.81 -2.11 -12.80
C ALA A 107 3.22 -0.97 -13.74
N GLN A 108 2.73 -0.98 -14.98
CA GLN A 108 2.96 0.11 -15.93
C GLN A 108 2.37 1.42 -15.42
N ALA A 109 1.11 1.40 -14.97
CA ALA A 109 0.43 2.60 -14.49
C ALA A 109 1.13 3.24 -13.29
N ILE A 110 1.66 2.43 -12.35
CA ILE A 110 2.48 2.92 -11.23
C ILE A 110 3.76 3.55 -11.75
N SER A 111 4.49 2.89 -12.64
CA SER A 111 5.80 3.35 -13.13
C SER A 111 5.75 4.70 -13.86
N GLU A 112 4.58 5.13 -14.30
CA GLU A 112 4.33 6.43 -14.95
C GLU A 112 4.05 7.55 -13.94
N CYS A 113 3.72 7.21 -12.68
CA CYS A 113 3.37 8.19 -11.65
C CYS A 113 4.64 8.82 -11.04
N PHE A 114 4.54 10.10 -10.63
CA PHE A 114 5.56 10.72 -9.79
C PHE A 114 5.29 10.53 -8.29
N LEU A 115 4.07 10.14 -7.95
CA LEU A 115 3.58 9.93 -6.60
C LEU A 115 2.45 8.89 -6.62
N THR A 116 2.36 8.07 -5.57
CA THR A 116 1.19 7.24 -5.31
C THR A 116 0.57 7.58 -3.95
N VAL A 117 -0.75 7.39 -3.87
CA VAL A 117 -1.53 7.61 -2.64
C VAL A 117 -2.24 6.33 -2.25
N TRP A 118 -2.05 5.90 -1.01
CA TRP A 118 -2.62 4.69 -0.46
C TRP A 118 -3.57 4.97 0.70
N VAL A 119 -4.83 4.53 0.56
CA VAL A 119 -5.85 4.66 1.60
C VAL A 119 -6.50 3.30 1.86
N ASP A 120 -5.91 2.53 2.77
CA ASP A 120 -6.46 1.25 3.22
C ASP A 120 -6.09 0.95 4.67
N ARG A 121 -6.98 1.32 5.60
CA ARG A 121 -6.78 1.06 7.05
C ARG A 121 -6.83 -0.42 7.40
N GLN A 122 -7.50 -1.22 6.58
CA GLN A 122 -7.76 -2.63 6.86
C GLN A 122 -6.75 -3.57 6.17
N SER A 123 -5.72 -3.04 5.55
CA SER A 123 -4.68 -3.85 4.95
C SER A 123 -3.87 -4.58 6.02
N GLY A 124 -3.62 -5.87 5.82
CA GLY A 124 -2.79 -6.66 6.72
C GLY A 124 -1.30 -6.59 6.42
N TYR A 125 -0.92 -6.41 5.14
CA TYR A 125 0.48 -6.36 4.71
C TYR A 125 0.83 -5.12 3.90
N GLY A 126 -0.09 -4.65 3.03
CA GLY A 126 0.13 -3.47 2.21
C GLY A 126 1.08 -3.73 1.04
N THR A 127 0.69 -4.59 0.10
CA THR A 127 1.51 -4.87 -1.09
C THR A 127 1.63 -3.65 -1.99
N PHE A 128 0.55 -2.87 -2.15
CA PHE A 128 0.55 -1.69 -3.01
C PHE A 128 1.68 -0.67 -2.72
N PRO A 129 1.92 -0.23 -1.46
CA PRO A 129 3.06 0.62 -1.18
C PRO A 129 4.40 0.01 -1.56
N LEU A 130 4.58 -1.29 -1.35
CA LEU A 130 5.82 -1.99 -1.71
C LEU A 130 6.01 -2.10 -3.22
N GLU A 131 4.92 -2.31 -3.97
CA GLU A 131 4.89 -2.30 -5.44
C GLU A 131 5.28 -0.92 -5.99
N SER A 132 4.76 0.16 -5.38
CA SER A 132 5.17 1.52 -5.68
C SER A 132 6.65 1.78 -5.41
N MET A 133 7.13 1.43 -4.21
CA MET A 133 8.53 1.59 -3.84
C MET A 133 9.45 0.81 -4.77
N LYS A 134 9.09 -0.44 -5.13
CA LYS A 134 9.86 -1.26 -6.08
C LYS A 134 9.87 -0.65 -7.48
N SER A 135 8.83 0.08 -7.85
CA SER A 135 8.76 0.87 -9.09
C SER A 135 9.50 2.21 -9.00
N GLY A 136 10.11 2.53 -7.85
CA GLY A 136 10.81 3.79 -7.60
C GLY A 136 9.87 4.98 -7.39
N VAL A 137 8.60 4.74 -7.09
CA VAL A 137 7.58 5.78 -6.95
C VAL A 137 7.27 6.00 -5.47
N PRO A 138 7.43 7.23 -4.95
CA PRO A 138 7.13 7.58 -3.56
C PRO A 138 5.66 7.36 -3.20
N VAL A 139 5.42 7.11 -1.91
CA VAL A 139 4.08 6.83 -1.39
C VAL A 139 3.72 7.78 -0.26
N ILE A 140 2.53 8.37 -0.36
CA ILE A 140 1.83 9.00 0.75
C ILE A 140 0.66 8.09 1.14
N GLY A 141 0.52 7.74 2.41
CA GLY A 141 -0.52 6.79 2.80
C GLY A 141 -1.04 6.93 4.22
N ILE A 142 -2.18 6.31 4.43
CA ILE A 142 -2.76 6.17 5.76
C ILE A 142 -2.10 5.00 6.48
N VAL A 143 -1.67 5.22 7.72
CA VAL A 143 -1.21 4.14 8.59
C VAL A 143 -2.35 3.15 8.82
N PRO A 144 -2.20 1.87 8.43
CA PRO A 144 -3.24 0.88 8.67
C PRO A 144 -3.35 0.52 10.14
N ASP A 145 -4.49 -0.04 10.55
CA ASP A 145 -4.74 -0.44 11.94
C ASP A 145 -3.74 -1.52 12.42
N LEU A 146 -3.36 -2.43 11.53
CA LEU A 146 -2.26 -3.37 11.74
C LEU A 146 -1.03 -2.90 10.94
N VAL A 147 -0.17 -2.11 11.59
CA VAL A 147 1.01 -1.54 10.94
C VAL A 147 1.98 -2.66 10.47
N PRO A 148 2.27 -2.77 9.16
CA PRO A 148 3.19 -3.77 8.65
C PRO A 148 4.61 -3.61 9.19
N SER A 149 5.37 -4.70 9.28
CA SER A 149 6.76 -4.69 9.80
C SER A 149 7.73 -3.89 8.91
N TRP A 150 7.47 -3.81 7.62
CA TRP A 150 8.28 -3.05 6.67
C TRP A 150 8.05 -1.54 6.73
N MET A 151 6.88 -1.08 7.24
CA MET A 151 6.54 0.34 7.31
C MET A 151 7.30 1.04 8.45
N ASN A 152 7.96 2.13 8.12
CA ASN A 152 8.64 3.01 9.11
C ASN A 152 8.48 4.47 8.69
N GLU A 153 8.82 5.40 9.58
CA GLU A 153 8.64 6.83 9.38
C GLU A 153 9.46 7.46 8.25
N ASN A 154 10.45 6.73 7.72
CA ASN A 154 11.40 7.27 6.74
C ASN A 154 11.20 6.71 5.32
N ASN A 155 10.42 5.62 5.14
CA ASN A 155 10.26 4.98 3.83
C ASN A 155 8.98 5.37 3.08
N GLY A 156 8.36 6.46 3.49
CA GLY A 156 7.16 7.03 2.88
C GLY A 156 6.61 8.15 3.76
N ILE A 157 5.51 8.75 3.36
CA ILE A 157 4.79 9.73 4.19
C ILE A 157 3.53 9.05 4.75
N TRP A 158 3.57 8.72 6.04
CA TRP A 158 2.54 7.93 6.71
C TRP A 158 1.77 8.77 7.72
N ILE A 159 0.46 8.89 7.53
CA ILE A 159 -0.41 9.70 8.38
C ILE A 159 -1.58 8.90 8.95
N LYS A 160 -2.11 9.35 10.08
CA LYS A 160 -3.28 8.75 10.73
C LYS A 160 -4.58 9.45 10.32
N ASP A 161 -4.51 10.72 10.02
CA ASP A 161 -5.66 11.55 9.67
C ASP A 161 -5.73 11.78 8.16
N GLN A 162 -6.73 11.17 7.53
CA GLN A 162 -6.96 11.26 6.08
C GLN A 162 -7.24 12.70 5.59
N ILE A 163 -7.69 13.59 6.47
CA ILE A 163 -7.95 15.00 6.14
C ILE A 163 -6.69 15.73 5.69
N LEU A 164 -5.51 15.28 6.11
CA LEU A 164 -4.22 15.88 5.77
C LEU A 164 -3.70 15.45 4.38
N LEU A 165 -4.31 14.44 3.74
CA LEU A 165 -3.82 13.94 2.43
C LEU A 165 -3.75 15.04 1.36
N PRO A 166 -4.76 15.90 1.16
CA PRO A 166 -4.70 16.92 0.11
C PRO A 166 -3.52 17.88 0.28
N GLU A 167 -3.19 18.29 1.52
CA GLU A 167 -2.03 19.15 1.80
C GLU A 167 -0.72 18.46 1.48
N LEU A 168 -0.53 17.23 1.98
CA LEU A 168 0.70 16.48 1.77
C LEU A 168 0.94 16.18 0.29
N ILE A 169 -0.13 15.89 -0.46
CA ILE A 169 -0.04 15.73 -1.91
C ILE A 169 0.38 17.05 -2.57
N ALA A 170 -0.18 18.18 -2.13
CA ALA A 170 0.16 19.49 -2.68
C ALA A 170 1.62 19.88 -2.36
N ASP A 171 2.07 19.66 -1.13
CA ASP A 171 3.45 19.92 -0.71
C ASP A 171 4.44 19.03 -1.48
N TRP A 172 4.12 17.76 -1.65
CA TRP A 172 4.94 16.85 -2.45
C TRP A 172 4.97 17.25 -3.92
N SER A 173 3.82 17.65 -4.48
CA SER A 173 3.72 18.13 -5.85
C SER A 173 4.56 19.38 -6.08
N GLN A 174 4.56 20.32 -5.14
CA GLN A 174 5.40 21.51 -5.19
C GLN A 174 6.89 21.16 -5.16
N ASN A 175 7.30 20.29 -4.23
CA ASN A 175 8.68 19.85 -4.13
C ASN A 175 9.15 19.11 -5.39
N TRP A 176 8.27 18.32 -6.01
CA TRP A 176 8.57 17.64 -7.28
C TRP A 176 8.81 18.63 -8.42
N LEU A 177 8.00 19.70 -8.51
CA LEU A 177 8.18 20.76 -9.52
C LEU A 177 9.46 21.58 -9.32
N GLU A 178 9.91 21.70 -8.09
CA GLU A 178 11.12 22.43 -7.70
C GLU A 178 12.38 21.56 -7.72
N ASP A 179 12.26 20.29 -8.14
CA ASP A 179 13.34 19.28 -8.10
C ASP A 179 13.94 19.10 -6.69
N ASN A 180 13.08 19.22 -5.68
CA ASN A 180 13.43 19.20 -4.25
C ASN A 180 12.85 17.95 -3.53
N ILE A 181 12.83 16.80 -4.21
CA ILE A 181 12.37 15.54 -3.62
C ILE A 181 13.41 15.03 -2.61
N SER A 182 12.93 14.60 -1.46
CA SER A 182 13.78 14.03 -0.40
C SER A 182 14.49 12.77 -0.88
N GLN A 183 15.79 12.88 -1.10
CA GLN A 183 16.65 11.74 -1.46
C GLN A 183 16.76 10.73 -0.30
N GLU A 184 16.55 11.17 0.94
CA GLU A 184 16.51 10.29 2.10
C GLU A 184 15.32 9.32 2.02
N ILE A 185 14.12 9.81 1.70
CA ILE A 185 12.94 8.97 1.52
C ILE A 185 13.18 7.95 0.40
N ILE A 186 13.72 8.38 -0.73
CA ILE A 186 14.02 7.48 -1.87
C ILE A 186 15.01 6.38 -1.45
N ALA A 187 16.10 6.73 -0.76
CA ALA A 187 17.07 5.76 -0.28
C ALA A 187 16.44 4.75 0.70
N LYS A 188 15.56 5.21 1.60
CA LYS A 188 14.86 4.33 2.56
C LYS A 188 13.81 3.43 1.92
N MET A 189 13.19 3.88 0.84
CA MET A 189 12.34 3.03 0.00
C MET A 189 13.16 1.89 -0.62
N ASP A 190 14.32 2.19 -1.21
CA ASP A 190 15.21 1.20 -1.81
C ASP A 190 15.70 0.19 -0.76
N GLU A 191 16.16 0.64 0.40
CA GLU A 191 16.53 -0.24 1.53
C GLU A 191 15.37 -1.16 1.98
N THR A 192 14.14 -0.66 1.91
CA THR A 192 12.94 -1.44 2.26
C THR A 192 12.72 -2.54 1.24
N VAL A 193 12.79 -2.20 -0.05
CA VAL A 193 12.62 -3.16 -1.16
C VAL A 193 13.69 -4.25 -1.15
N GLU A 194 14.94 -3.90 -0.86
CA GLU A 194 16.06 -4.86 -0.77
C GLU A 194 15.88 -5.94 0.32
N LYS A 195 15.11 -5.62 1.36
CA LYS A 195 14.83 -6.54 2.49
C LYS A 195 13.62 -7.45 2.25
N LEU A 196 12.87 -7.24 1.17
CA LEU A 196 11.69 -8.05 0.88
C LEU A 196 12.07 -9.47 0.46
N PRO A 197 11.19 -10.45 0.68
CA PRO A 197 11.37 -11.80 0.18
C PRO A 197 11.60 -11.81 -1.33
N THR A 198 12.60 -12.57 -1.77
CA THR A 198 12.77 -12.87 -3.20
C THR A 198 11.78 -13.94 -3.63
N LYS A 199 11.55 -14.07 -4.95
CA LYS A 199 10.71 -15.14 -5.49
C LYS A 199 11.19 -16.52 -5.03
N GLU A 200 12.51 -16.75 -5.06
CA GLU A 200 13.12 -18.03 -4.66
C GLU A 200 12.94 -18.33 -3.16
N SER A 201 13.03 -17.29 -2.30
CA SER A 201 12.79 -17.45 -0.87
C SER A 201 11.32 -17.70 -0.56
N PHE A 202 10.42 -17.06 -1.31
CA PHE A 202 8.97 -17.26 -1.18
C PHE A 202 8.55 -18.66 -1.60
N GLU A 203 9.09 -19.21 -2.70
CA GLU A 203 8.78 -20.56 -3.18
C GLU A 203 9.28 -21.69 -2.25
N LYS A 204 10.18 -21.36 -1.31
CA LYS A 204 10.71 -22.31 -0.31
C LYS A 204 9.96 -22.28 1.03
N GLN A 205 9.09 -21.33 1.25
CA GLN A 205 8.24 -21.22 2.44
C GLN A 205 7.02 -22.15 2.34
#